data_3284887f645f4b9484d0fa14d76c65e8
#
_entry.id   3284887f645f4b9484d0fa14d76c65e8
#
_cell.length_a   1.000
_cell.length_b   1.000
_cell.length_c   1.000
_cell.angle_alpha   90.00
_cell.angle_beta   90.00
_cell.angle_gamma   90.00
#
_symmetry.space_group_name_H-M   'P 1'
#
loop_
_entity.id
_entity.type
_entity.pdbx_description
1 polymer ?
#
loop_
_entity_poly.entity_id
_entity_poly.type
_entity_poly.pdbx_seq_one_letter_code
_entity_poly.pdbx_strand_id
1 'polypeptide(L)'
;IIEEYDQKFKEQLDAKFPGKKHTLEEFQTCYDPKAPQDTLRDVAFTLIAMGFNLYKTDELDVIYKNFVESSVARGKDTYEKALQRGGNDGRKDIVGDNYLDIKDNKYGNNVLLTSEAATGTMQAGIIGGKRGNGLGGDGIMDQAEMMCLRVSAASGEPYLKDMALAIRYAVDHGADVITLPQQNTLYPEAQKAWMIEALRYAESKGVLVIVPVWELAYDLSKQIFFPHRWMDGSKELTNLMVIASSDKDGNPSMNANYGARELDLFAPGMNIYASYMGDTYKTGTGAGLASATVAGVAALVKAYYPNLTGAQIRNILLETVTSRKGTEVEKGIVVDGKRAQDLFLFDDLCLSGGILNAYRAVVAADKLDK
;
A
#
# COMPACT_ATOMS: atom_id res chain seq x y z
N ILE A 1 -23.19 19.70 -2.54
CA ILE A 1 -21.94 20.51 -2.39
C ILE A 1 -20.98 20.23 -3.57
N ILE A 2 -20.64 18.96 -3.87
CA ILE A 2 -19.82 18.62 -5.07
C ILE A 2 -20.54 19.08 -6.34
N GLU A 3 -21.83 18.82 -6.46
CA GLU A 3 -22.70 19.26 -7.56
C GLU A 3 -22.63 20.81 -7.79
N GLU A 4 -22.43 21.60 -6.75
CA GLU A 4 -22.29 23.05 -6.82
C GLU A 4 -20.95 23.45 -7.47
N TYR A 5 -19.85 22.75 -7.15
CA TYR A 5 -18.56 22.97 -7.81
C TYR A 5 -18.56 22.49 -9.24
N ASP A 6 -19.21 21.38 -9.52
CA ASP A 6 -19.38 20.85 -10.89
C ASP A 6 -20.08 21.89 -11.77
N GLN A 7 -21.15 22.49 -11.28
CA GLN A 7 -21.89 23.52 -11.99
C GLN A 7 -21.01 24.76 -12.22
N LYS A 8 -20.23 25.19 -11.21
CA LYS A 8 -19.29 26.32 -11.34
C LYS A 8 -18.20 26.06 -12.38
N PHE A 9 -17.63 24.85 -12.41
CA PHE A 9 -16.64 24.49 -13.43
C PHE A 9 -17.24 24.48 -14.83
N LYS A 10 -18.46 23.96 -14.97
CA LYS A 10 -19.17 23.98 -16.25
C LYS A 10 -19.41 25.42 -16.73
N GLU A 11 -19.93 26.29 -15.87
CA GLU A 11 -20.16 27.71 -16.19
C GLU A 11 -18.86 28.46 -16.58
N GLN A 12 -17.75 28.17 -15.86
CA GLN A 12 -16.45 28.74 -16.19
C GLN A 12 -15.93 28.25 -17.53
N LEU A 13 -16.10 26.97 -17.83
CA LEU A 13 -15.66 26.38 -19.08
C LEU A 13 -16.47 26.93 -20.28
N ASP A 14 -17.80 26.95 -20.16
CA ASP A 14 -18.71 27.48 -21.19
C ASP A 14 -18.47 28.95 -21.43
N ALA A 15 -18.18 29.77 -20.41
CA ALA A 15 -17.88 31.16 -20.52
C ALA A 15 -16.54 31.42 -21.23
N LYS A 16 -15.55 30.58 -21.01
CA LYS A 16 -14.19 30.73 -21.56
C LYS A 16 -14.04 30.12 -22.95
N PHE A 17 -14.74 29.02 -23.19
CA PHE A 17 -14.72 28.24 -24.42
C PHE A 17 -16.16 27.91 -24.87
N PRO A 18 -16.88 28.84 -25.53
CA PRO A 18 -18.26 28.61 -25.95
C PRO A 18 -18.37 27.44 -26.93
N GLY A 19 -19.05 26.35 -26.54
CA GLY A 19 -19.23 25.17 -27.37
C GLY A 19 -19.82 24.01 -26.62
N LYS A 20 -20.09 22.90 -27.31
CA LYS A 20 -20.56 21.63 -26.68
C LYS A 20 -19.46 20.61 -26.44
N LYS A 21 -18.28 20.88 -26.98
CA LYS A 21 -17.14 19.97 -26.91
C LYS A 21 -15.96 20.70 -26.31
N HIS A 22 -15.40 20.10 -25.25
CA HIS A 22 -14.29 20.69 -24.53
C HIS A 22 -13.19 19.65 -24.36
N THR A 23 -11.94 20.07 -24.46
CA THR A 23 -10.80 19.20 -24.20
C THR A 23 -10.45 19.20 -22.71
N LEU A 24 -9.71 18.16 -22.28
CA LEU A 24 -9.14 18.12 -20.94
C LEU A 24 -8.23 19.33 -20.68
N GLU A 25 -7.48 19.77 -21.68
CA GLU A 25 -6.59 20.94 -21.59
C GLU A 25 -7.38 22.22 -21.32
N GLU A 26 -8.49 22.45 -22.06
CA GLU A 26 -9.40 23.55 -21.79
C GLU A 26 -9.97 23.49 -20.38
N PHE A 27 -10.44 22.34 -19.94
CA PHE A 27 -10.96 22.14 -18.60
C PHE A 27 -9.92 22.42 -17.51
N GLN A 28 -8.68 22.00 -17.70
CA GLN A 28 -7.59 22.27 -16.76
C GLN A 28 -7.33 23.77 -16.56
N THR A 29 -7.67 24.61 -17.53
CA THR A 29 -7.55 26.07 -17.36
C THR A 29 -8.59 26.70 -16.43
N CYS A 30 -9.61 25.97 -16.02
CA CYS A 30 -10.61 26.40 -15.05
C CYS A 30 -10.13 26.21 -13.59
N TYR A 31 -9.04 25.50 -13.38
CA TYR A 31 -8.47 25.28 -12.05
C TYR A 31 -7.43 26.37 -11.73
N ASP A 32 -7.65 27.10 -10.64
CA ASP A 32 -6.69 28.05 -10.10
C ASP A 32 -5.92 27.41 -8.92
N PRO A 33 -4.67 27.02 -9.10
CA PRO A 33 -3.87 26.42 -8.03
C PRO A 33 -3.51 27.41 -6.91
N LYS A 34 -3.68 28.72 -7.11
CA LYS A 34 -3.42 29.76 -6.11
C LYS A 34 -4.67 30.13 -5.29
N ALA A 35 -5.84 29.64 -5.68
CA ALA A 35 -7.06 29.84 -4.90
C ALA A 35 -6.94 29.15 -3.52
N PRO A 36 -7.60 29.68 -2.47
CA PRO A 36 -7.61 29.05 -1.17
C PRO A 36 -7.96 27.57 -1.22
N GLN A 37 -7.30 26.77 -0.41
CA GLN A 37 -7.49 25.31 -0.39
C GLN A 37 -8.95 24.96 -0.10
N ASP A 38 -9.55 24.17 -0.98
CA ASP A 38 -10.92 23.72 -0.90
C ASP A 38 -11.01 22.26 -1.38
N THR A 39 -11.05 21.35 -0.43
CA THR A 39 -11.02 19.90 -0.69
C THR A 39 -12.17 19.45 -1.60
N LEU A 40 -13.37 20.05 -1.48
CA LEU A 40 -14.53 19.67 -2.29
C LEU A 40 -14.38 20.11 -3.73
N ARG A 41 -13.87 21.32 -3.94
CA ARG A 41 -13.52 21.83 -5.27
C ARG A 41 -12.47 20.93 -5.92
N ASP A 42 -11.43 20.56 -5.19
CA ASP A 42 -10.33 19.75 -5.71
C ASP A 42 -10.79 18.33 -6.04
N VAL A 43 -11.69 17.76 -5.25
CA VAL A 43 -12.34 16.48 -5.55
C VAL A 43 -13.22 16.57 -6.79
N ALA A 44 -14.07 17.58 -6.91
CA ALA A 44 -14.92 17.80 -8.09
C ALA A 44 -14.08 17.93 -9.36
N PHE A 45 -13.03 18.77 -9.32
CA PHE A 45 -12.10 18.92 -10.43
C PHE A 45 -11.44 17.59 -10.83
N THR A 46 -10.97 16.82 -9.85
CA THR A 46 -10.31 15.54 -10.10
C THR A 46 -11.27 14.54 -10.74
N LEU A 47 -12.51 14.45 -10.28
CA LEU A 47 -13.51 13.55 -10.84
C LEU A 47 -13.79 13.86 -12.32
N ILE A 48 -13.97 15.14 -12.66
CA ILE A 48 -14.21 15.55 -14.06
C ILE A 48 -12.99 15.23 -14.92
N ALA A 49 -11.78 15.56 -14.47
CA ALA A 49 -10.54 15.26 -15.19
C ALA A 49 -10.35 13.74 -15.41
N MET A 50 -10.70 12.91 -14.42
CA MET A 50 -10.70 11.46 -14.59
C MET A 50 -11.73 11.01 -15.63
N GLY A 51 -12.89 11.63 -15.66
CA GLY A 51 -13.93 11.34 -16.65
C GLY A 51 -13.46 11.58 -18.09
N PHE A 52 -12.77 12.67 -18.38
CA PHE A 52 -12.16 12.93 -19.71
C PHE A 52 -11.22 11.78 -20.14
N ASN A 53 -10.39 11.31 -19.23
CA ASN A 53 -9.44 10.23 -19.51
C ASN A 53 -10.09 8.85 -19.71
N LEU A 54 -11.13 8.55 -18.92
CA LEU A 54 -11.81 7.26 -18.95
C LEU A 54 -12.70 7.07 -20.17
N TYR A 55 -13.48 8.10 -20.50
CA TYR A 55 -14.46 8.00 -21.58
C TYR A 55 -13.91 8.45 -22.94
N LYS A 56 -12.68 9.01 -22.96
CA LYS A 56 -12.05 9.50 -24.19
C LYS A 56 -13.00 10.33 -25.05
N THR A 57 -13.80 11.16 -24.39
CA THR A 57 -14.78 12.05 -24.99
C THR A 57 -14.43 13.48 -24.73
N ASP A 58 -14.80 14.33 -25.66
CA ASP A 58 -14.69 15.80 -25.57
C ASP A 58 -16.02 16.47 -25.19
N GLU A 59 -17.04 15.67 -24.86
CA GLU A 59 -18.36 16.15 -24.46
C GLU A 59 -18.51 16.12 -22.94
N LEU A 60 -18.45 17.30 -22.32
CA LEU A 60 -18.53 17.45 -20.86
C LEU A 60 -19.82 16.86 -20.27
N ASP A 61 -20.96 17.05 -20.96
CA ASP A 61 -22.25 16.50 -20.53
C ASP A 61 -22.26 14.96 -20.47
N VAL A 62 -21.52 14.30 -21.36
CA VAL A 62 -21.33 12.83 -21.34
C VAL A 62 -20.52 12.40 -20.13
N ILE A 63 -19.46 13.16 -19.80
CA ILE A 63 -18.62 12.91 -18.62
C ILE A 63 -19.44 13.10 -17.35
N TYR A 64 -20.18 14.17 -17.24
CA TYR A 64 -21.05 14.44 -16.10
C TYR A 64 -22.04 13.31 -15.89
N LYS A 65 -22.84 13.00 -16.90
CA LYS A 65 -23.90 11.98 -16.81
C LYS A 65 -23.37 10.60 -16.49
N ASN A 66 -22.28 10.18 -17.13
CA ASN A 66 -21.83 8.79 -17.05
C ASN A 66 -20.82 8.55 -15.92
N PHE A 67 -20.13 9.57 -15.46
CA PHE A 67 -19.09 9.42 -14.46
C PHE A 67 -19.34 10.23 -13.19
N VAL A 68 -19.49 11.56 -13.29
CA VAL A 68 -19.63 12.41 -12.11
C VAL A 68 -20.93 12.11 -11.38
N GLU A 69 -22.07 12.17 -12.05
CA GLU A 69 -23.40 11.86 -11.45
C GLU A 69 -23.43 10.44 -10.88
N SER A 70 -22.91 9.46 -11.62
CA SER A 70 -22.88 8.07 -11.16
C SER A 70 -21.93 7.85 -9.97
N SER A 71 -20.85 8.61 -9.88
CA SER A 71 -19.92 8.56 -8.77
C SER A 71 -20.47 9.25 -7.53
N VAL A 72 -21.10 10.42 -7.71
CA VAL A 72 -21.79 11.16 -6.64
C VAL A 72 -22.99 10.36 -6.14
N ALA A 73 -23.81 9.78 -7.04
CA ALA A 73 -24.96 8.96 -6.67
C ALA A 73 -24.53 7.71 -5.88
N ARG A 74 -23.45 7.02 -6.29
CA ARG A 74 -22.89 5.88 -5.53
C ARG A 74 -22.35 6.31 -4.19
N GLY A 75 -21.63 7.43 -4.12
CA GLY A 75 -21.15 7.99 -2.85
C GLY A 75 -22.31 8.35 -1.92
N LYS A 76 -23.35 8.99 -2.44
CA LYS A 76 -24.55 9.35 -1.70
C LYS A 76 -25.32 8.12 -1.21
N ASP A 77 -25.57 7.14 -2.08
CA ASP A 77 -26.20 5.86 -1.73
C ASP A 77 -25.42 5.12 -0.64
N THR A 78 -24.08 5.08 -0.75
CA THR A 78 -23.21 4.48 0.26
C THR A 78 -23.30 5.23 1.58
N TYR A 79 -23.27 6.57 1.55
CA TYR A 79 -23.39 7.41 2.73
C TYR A 79 -24.79 7.29 3.38
N GLU A 80 -25.87 7.34 2.60
CA GLU A 80 -27.22 7.16 3.10
C GLU A 80 -27.44 5.78 3.71
N LYS A 81 -26.91 4.73 3.08
CA LYS A 81 -26.91 3.37 3.64
C LYS A 81 -26.12 3.29 4.95
N ALA A 82 -24.98 3.99 5.04
CA ALA A 82 -24.20 4.07 6.26
C ALA A 82 -24.96 4.82 7.37
N LEU A 83 -25.66 5.92 7.05
CA LEU A 83 -26.51 6.67 7.99
C LEU A 83 -27.71 5.85 8.45
N GLN A 84 -28.43 5.18 7.52
CA GLN A 84 -29.57 4.33 7.86
C GLN A 84 -29.18 3.15 8.74
N ARG A 85 -27.96 2.66 8.60
CA ARG A 85 -27.36 1.64 9.46
C ARG A 85 -26.85 2.21 10.81
N GLY A 86 -27.12 3.49 11.11
CA GLY A 86 -26.67 4.11 12.35
C GLY A 86 -25.15 4.22 12.47
N GLY A 87 -24.47 4.45 11.36
CA GLY A 87 -23.00 4.34 11.27
C GLY A 87 -22.49 2.91 11.31
N ASN A 88 -23.38 1.92 11.27
CA ASN A 88 -23.04 0.52 11.19
C ASN A 88 -22.71 0.16 9.74
N ASP A 89 -21.46 -0.07 9.45
CA ASP A 89 -20.95 -0.53 8.15
C ASP A 89 -21.30 -2.00 7.84
N GLY A 90 -22.24 -2.57 8.58
CA GLY A 90 -22.62 -3.98 8.55
C GLY A 90 -21.70 -4.89 9.36
N ARG A 91 -20.59 -4.38 9.89
CA ARG A 91 -19.63 -5.14 10.66
C ARG A 91 -20.28 -5.80 11.88
N LYS A 92 -21.07 -5.05 12.65
CA LYS A 92 -21.74 -5.58 13.84
C LYS A 92 -22.66 -6.75 13.53
N ASP A 93 -23.35 -6.69 12.40
CA ASP A 93 -24.30 -7.75 11.99
C ASP A 93 -23.58 -8.98 11.42
N ILE A 94 -22.42 -8.81 10.81
CA ILE A 94 -21.64 -9.88 10.16
C ILE A 94 -20.60 -10.48 11.10
N VAL A 95 -19.84 -9.63 11.78
CA VAL A 95 -18.73 -10.03 12.66
C VAL A 95 -19.22 -10.22 14.10
N GLY A 96 -20.17 -9.40 14.55
CA GLY A 96 -20.79 -9.49 15.88
C GLY A 96 -19.95 -8.93 17.02
N ASP A 97 -18.86 -8.21 16.70
CA ASP A 97 -17.96 -7.63 17.69
C ASP A 97 -18.29 -6.18 18.05
N ASN A 98 -17.78 -5.72 19.18
CA ASN A 98 -17.68 -4.31 19.49
C ASN A 98 -16.39 -3.74 18.90
N TYR A 99 -16.49 -3.09 17.72
CA TYR A 99 -15.34 -2.53 17.02
C TYR A 99 -14.54 -1.50 17.84
N LEU A 100 -15.17 -0.80 18.77
CA LEU A 100 -14.52 0.22 19.59
C LEU A 100 -13.78 -0.35 20.82
N ASP A 101 -13.89 -1.65 21.06
CA ASP A 101 -13.22 -2.34 22.16
C ASP A 101 -12.22 -3.37 21.64
N ILE A 102 -10.94 -3.08 21.76
CA ILE A 102 -9.87 -4.02 21.37
C ILE A 102 -9.86 -5.31 22.19
N LYS A 103 -10.46 -5.31 23.38
CA LYS A 103 -10.56 -6.49 24.27
C LYS A 103 -11.62 -7.47 23.83
N ASP A 104 -12.62 -7.00 23.10
CA ASP A 104 -13.58 -7.86 22.42
C ASP A 104 -12.94 -8.49 21.18
N ASN A 105 -12.21 -9.58 21.38
CA ASN A 105 -11.34 -10.22 20.39
C ASN A 105 -11.71 -11.68 20.07
N LYS A 106 -12.89 -12.14 20.50
CA LYS A 106 -13.38 -13.50 20.25
C LYS A 106 -14.36 -13.54 19.09
N TYR A 107 -13.88 -13.23 17.90
CA TYR A 107 -14.66 -13.22 16.67
C TYR A 107 -13.80 -13.70 15.48
N GLY A 108 -14.43 -13.75 14.31
CA GLY A 108 -13.80 -14.24 13.08
C GLY A 108 -14.10 -15.71 12.81
N ASN A 109 -13.61 -16.19 11.70
CA ASN A 109 -13.76 -17.57 11.26
C ASN A 109 -12.57 -17.97 10.35
N ASN A 110 -12.59 -19.18 9.82
CA ASN A 110 -11.55 -19.72 8.96
C ASN A 110 -11.84 -19.55 7.45
N VAL A 111 -12.77 -18.70 7.05
CA VAL A 111 -13.08 -18.44 5.65
C VAL A 111 -12.10 -17.43 5.09
N LEU A 112 -11.11 -17.91 4.35
CA LEU A 112 -10.09 -17.08 3.69
C LEU A 112 -10.45 -16.71 2.26
N LEU A 113 -11.30 -17.50 1.61
CA LEU A 113 -11.69 -17.26 0.22
C LEU A 113 -12.57 -16.03 0.09
N THR A 114 -12.18 -15.12 -0.78
CA THR A 114 -12.91 -13.90 -1.15
C THR A 114 -12.72 -13.62 -2.63
N SER A 115 -13.64 -12.84 -3.24
CA SER A 115 -13.50 -12.40 -4.63
C SER A 115 -12.24 -11.57 -4.90
N GLU A 116 -11.65 -10.98 -3.87
CA GLU A 116 -10.48 -10.07 -3.95
C GLU A 116 -9.20 -10.68 -3.36
N ALA A 117 -9.12 -12.01 -3.27
CA ALA A 117 -7.95 -12.70 -2.69
C ALA A 117 -6.69 -12.69 -3.58
N ALA A 118 -6.73 -12.01 -4.74
CA ALA A 118 -5.66 -12.03 -5.74
C ALA A 118 -4.29 -11.61 -5.17
N THR A 119 -4.23 -10.48 -4.49
CA THR A 119 -2.96 -9.95 -3.95
C THR A 119 -2.35 -10.92 -2.93
N GLY A 120 -3.13 -11.38 -1.95
CA GLY A 120 -2.66 -12.34 -0.95
C GLY A 120 -2.21 -13.66 -1.56
N THR A 121 -2.92 -14.16 -2.59
CA THR A 121 -2.54 -15.38 -3.33
C THR A 121 -1.21 -15.20 -4.06
N MET A 122 -1.01 -14.06 -4.73
CA MET A 122 0.25 -13.75 -5.38
C MET A 122 1.41 -13.62 -4.39
N GLN A 123 1.18 -12.92 -3.28
CA GLN A 123 2.18 -12.78 -2.20
C GLN A 123 2.59 -14.15 -1.63
N ALA A 124 1.62 -15.02 -1.35
CA ALA A 124 1.89 -16.36 -0.88
C ALA A 124 2.72 -17.19 -1.89
N GLY A 125 2.41 -17.08 -3.18
CA GLY A 125 3.17 -17.72 -4.24
C GLY A 125 4.61 -17.21 -4.36
N ILE A 126 4.83 -15.90 -4.20
CA ILE A 126 6.17 -15.28 -4.22
C ILE A 126 7.00 -15.77 -3.01
N ILE A 127 6.40 -15.83 -1.84
CA ILE A 127 7.10 -16.28 -0.63
C ILE A 127 7.40 -17.78 -0.69
N GLY A 128 6.38 -18.62 -0.86
CA GLY A 128 6.46 -20.06 -0.61
C GLY A 128 5.94 -20.95 -1.74
N GLY A 129 5.85 -20.44 -2.97
CA GLY A 129 5.49 -21.27 -4.13
C GLY A 129 6.42 -22.46 -4.29
N LYS A 130 5.86 -23.66 -4.49
CA LYS A 130 6.63 -24.90 -4.59
C LYS A 130 7.59 -24.87 -5.78
N ARG A 131 8.86 -25.13 -5.52
CA ARG A 131 9.92 -25.11 -6.53
C ARG A 131 9.98 -26.40 -7.35
N GLY A 132 10.45 -26.29 -8.59
CA GLY A 132 10.79 -27.41 -9.42
C GLY A 132 9.63 -28.31 -9.84
N ASN A 133 8.38 -27.84 -9.75
CA ASN A 133 7.19 -28.60 -10.13
C ASN A 133 6.73 -28.33 -11.58
N GLY A 134 7.41 -27.42 -12.30
CA GLY A 134 7.08 -27.03 -13.67
C GLY A 134 5.81 -26.16 -13.79
N LEU A 135 5.28 -25.64 -12.68
CA LEU A 135 4.07 -24.83 -12.62
C LEU A 135 4.36 -23.47 -11.98
N GLY A 136 3.92 -22.40 -12.64
CA GLY A 136 4.01 -21.04 -12.11
C GLY A 136 5.45 -20.57 -11.89
N GLY A 137 5.62 -19.69 -10.90
CA GLY A 137 6.93 -19.20 -10.45
C GLY A 137 7.39 -19.92 -9.19
N ASP A 138 8.70 -20.12 -9.04
CA ASP A 138 9.29 -20.67 -7.83
C ASP A 138 9.25 -19.66 -6.68
N GLY A 139 8.81 -20.08 -5.50
CA GLY A 139 8.84 -19.30 -4.28
C GLY A 139 10.27 -19.04 -3.79
N ILE A 140 10.48 -17.96 -3.06
CA ILE A 140 11.80 -17.61 -2.51
C ILE A 140 12.19 -18.58 -1.41
N MET A 141 11.23 -19.00 -0.59
CA MET A 141 11.39 -19.98 0.50
C MET A 141 10.25 -21.02 0.43
N ASP A 142 10.39 -22.03 -0.40
CA ASP A 142 9.36 -23.05 -0.66
C ASP A 142 9.07 -24.00 0.54
N GLN A 143 9.90 -23.94 1.55
CA GLN A 143 9.70 -24.64 2.83
C GLN A 143 9.05 -23.76 3.91
N ALA A 144 8.64 -22.51 3.57
CA ALA A 144 8.02 -21.63 4.54
C ALA A 144 6.63 -22.13 4.94
N GLU A 145 6.38 -22.20 6.24
CA GLU A 145 5.02 -22.33 6.77
C GLU A 145 4.31 -20.99 6.69
N MET A 146 3.14 -20.94 6.06
CA MET A 146 2.41 -19.70 5.82
C MET A 146 1.14 -19.62 6.64
N MET A 147 1.03 -18.59 7.45
CA MET A 147 -0.16 -18.24 8.21
C MET A 147 -0.93 -17.13 7.48
N CYS A 148 -2.07 -17.48 6.87
CA CYS A 148 -2.91 -16.53 6.17
C CYS A 148 -3.94 -15.93 7.14
N LEU A 149 -3.87 -14.60 7.36
CA LEU A 149 -4.79 -13.87 8.23
C LEU A 149 -5.55 -12.83 7.41
N ARG A 150 -6.85 -13.04 7.26
CA ARG A 150 -7.72 -12.12 6.53
C ARG A 150 -8.17 -10.98 7.43
N VAL A 151 -7.83 -9.74 7.09
CA VAL A 151 -8.10 -8.53 7.89
C VAL A 151 -9.01 -7.51 7.20
N SER A 152 -9.49 -7.82 5.98
CA SER A 152 -10.38 -6.94 5.23
C SER A 152 -11.51 -7.71 4.55
N ALA A 153 -12.59 -7.00 4.24
CA ALA A 153 -13.65 -7.51 3.36
C ALA A 153 -13.15 -7.61 1.90
N ALA A 154 -14.00 -8.10 1.00
CA ALA A 154 -13.70 -8.17 -0.43
C ALA A 154 -13.44 -6.78 -1.04
N SER A 155 -14.07 -5.75 -0.50
CA SER A 155 -13.81 -4.34 -0.86
C SER A 155 -13.71 -3.51 0.40
N GLY A 156 -12.76 -2.59 0.44
CA GLY A 156 -12.55 -1.68 1.56
C GLY A 156 -11.19 -1.86 2.25
N GLU A 157 -10.86 -0.87 3.04
CA GLU A 157 -9.63 -0.84 3.84
C GLU A 157 -9.75 -1.77 5.05
N PRO A 158 -8.63 -2.38 5.48
CA PRO A 158 -8.62 -3.18 6.70
C PRO A 158 -8.91 -2.33 7.93
N TYR A 159 -9.64 -2.86 8.87
CA TYR A 159 -9.85 -2.23 10.17
C TYR A 159 -8.60 -2.32 11.03
N LEU A 160 -8.24 -1.22 11.71
CA LEU A 160 -7.08 -1.20 12.62
C LEU A 160 -7.19 -2.22 13.76
N LYS A 161 -8.39 -2.42 14.29
CA LYS A 161 -8.65 -3.46 15.30
C LYS A 161 -8.23 -4.85 14.78
N ASP A 162 -8.70 -5.21 13.58
CA ASP A 162 -8.44 -6.53 13.01
C ASP A 162 -6.95 -6.71 12.68
N MET A 163 -6.30 -5.69 12.15
CA MET A 163 -4.85 -5.73 11.89
C MET A 163 -4.05 -5.87 13.19
N ALA A 164 -4.36 -5.10 14.22
CA ALA A 164 -3.67 -5.18 15.50
C ALA A 164 -3.83 -6.56 16.16
N LEU A 165 -5.04 -7.12 16.12
CA LEU A 165 -5.32 -8.45 16.63
C LEU A 165 -4.66 -9.54 15.78
N ALA A 166 -4.63 -9.40 14.46
CA ALA A 166 -3.95 -10.34 13.57
C ALA A 166 -2.43 -10.36 13.81
N ILE A 167 -1.79 -9.20 14.01
CA ILE A 167 -0.37 -9.13 14.38
C ILE A 167 -0.13 -9.88 15.69
N ARG A 168 -0.93 -9.62 16.74
CA ARG A 168 -0.80 -10.33 18.03
C ARG A 168 -0.98 -11.84 17.86
N TYR A 169 -2.03 -12.25 17.12
CA TYR A 169 -2.29 -13.63 16.81
C TYR A 169 -1.09 -14.31 16.11
N ALA A 170 -0.55 -13.68 15.07
CA ALA A 170 0.61 -14.19 14.34
C ALA A 170 1.83 -14.39 15.27
N VAL A 171 2.12 -13.39 16.11
CA VAL A 171 3.23 -13.45 17.08
C VAL A 171 3.02 -14.57 18.11
N ASP A 172 1.81 -14.69 18.65
CA ASP A 172 1.47 -15.71 19.66
C ASP A 172 1.52 -17.14 19.09
N HIS A 173 1.37 -17.28 17.76
CA HIS A 173 1.45 -18.56 17.04
C HIS A 173 2.79 -18.79 16.33
N GLY A 174 3.82 -18.03 16.70
CA GLY A 174 5.20 -18.30 16.30
C GLY A 174 5.60 -17.78 14.92
N ALA A 175 4.92 -16.77 14.39
CA ALA A 175 5.37 -16.12 13.16
C ALA A 175 6.70 -15.41 13.37
N ASP A 176 7.66 -15.63 12.48
CA ASP A 176 8.96 -14.94 12.45
C ASP A 176 8.93 -13.65 11.62
N VAL A 177 8.13 -13.64 10.56
CA VAL A 177 7.98 -12.55 9.62
C VAL A 177 6.51 -12.30 9.33
N ILE A 178 6.07 -11.06 9.39
CA ILE A 178 4.70 -10.64 9.08
C ILE A 178 4.75 -9.65 7.91
N THR A 179 3.95 -9.84 6.87
CA THR A 179 3.70 -8.83 5.84
C THR A 179 2.29 -8.27 5.99
N LEU A 180 2.19 -6.95 6.00
CA LEU A 180 0.94 -6.22 6.21
C LEU A 180 0.31 -5.79 4.88
N PRO A 181 -0.98 -5.43 4.87
CA PRO A 181 -1.55 -4.60 3.81
C PRO A 181 -0.78 -3.27 3.69
N GLN A 182 -0.96 -2.60 2.55
CA GLN A 182 -0.28 -1.32 2.29
C GLN A 182 -0.60 -0.26 3.35
N GLN A 183 0.30 0.71 3.48
CA GLN A 183 0.09 1.91 4.30
C GLN A 183 -1.15 2.69 3.89
N ASN A 184 -1.77 3.43 4.82
CA ASN A 184 -2.91 4.29 4.58
C ASN A 184 -2.80 5.61 5.38
N THR A 185 -3.59 6.62 5.01
CA THR A 185 -3.66 7.90 5.71
C THR A 185 -4.92 8.07 6.57
N LEU A 186 -5.95 7.25 6.32
CA LEU A 186 -7.33 7.49 6.80
C LEU A 186 -7.70 6.70 8.06
N TYR A 187 -6.75 6.41 8.94
CA TYR A 187 -7.06 5.70 10.17
C TYR A 187 -7.44 6.66 11.32
N PRO A 188 -8.50 6.32 12.11
CA PRO A 188 -8.88 7.09 13.28
C PRO A 188 -7.75 7.17 14.31
N GLU A 189 -7.45 8.38 14.79
CA GLU A 189 -6.31 8.62 15.69
C GLU A 189 -6.39 7.79 16.97
N ALA A 190 -7.58 7.71 17.59
CA ALA A 190 -7.81 6.93 18.81
C ALA A 190 -7.52 5.43 18.65
N GLN A 191 -7.54 4.89 17.42
CA GLN A 191 -7.33 3.48 17.14
C GLN A 191 -5.89 3.16 16.74
N LYS A 192 -5.11 4.16 16.36
CA LYS A 192 -3.69 3.98 16.02
C LYS A 192 -2.88 3.39 17.17
N ALA A 193 -3.26 3.69 18.42
CA ALA A 193 -2.63 3.11 19.60
C ALA A 193 -2.65 1.57 19.60
N TRP A 194 -3.73 0.95 19.15
CA TRP A 194 -3.84 -0.52 19.08
C TRP A 194 -2.78 -1.13 18.15
N MET A 195 -2.58 -0.48 17.01
CA MET A 195 -1.59 -0.91 16.02
C MET A 195 -0.16 -0.69 16.53
N ILE A 196 0.10 0.45 17.17
CA ILE A 196 1.39 0.78 17.78
C ILE A 196 1.74 -0.28 18.84
N GLU A 197 0.82 -0.59 19.75
CA GLU A 197 1.01 -1.62 20.76
C GLU A 197 1.25 -3.01 20.18
N ALA A 198 0.53 -3.39 19.11
CA ALA A 198 0.72 -4.67 18.44
C ALA A 198 2.09 -4.76 17.77
N LEU A 199 2.56 -3.69 17.13
CA LEU A 199 3.89 -3.62 16.50
C LEU A 199 5.01 -3.63 17.55
N ARG A 200 4.85 -2.93 18.69
CA ARG A 200 5.78 -3.02 19.82
C ARG A 200 5.81 -4.43 20.43
N TYR A 201 4.65 -5.09 20.48
CA TYR A 201 4.60 -6.47 20.92
C TYR A 201 5.39 -7.39 19.98
N ALA A 202 5.21 -7.27 18.67
CA ALA A 202 6.00 -7.99 17.67
C ALA A 202 7.51 -7.70 17.81
N GLU A 203 7.88 -6.42 18.04
CA GLU A 203 9.27 -6.01 18.30
C GLU A 203 9.83 -6.73 19.52
N SER A 204 9.10 -6.78 20.64
CA SER A 204 9.54 -7.42 21.89
C SER A 204 9.72 -8.94 21.76
N LYS A 205 9.09 -9.55 20.75
CA LYS A 205 9.21 -10.97 20.43
C LYS A 205 10.20 -11.25 19.29
N GLY A 206 10.88 -10.23 18.77
CA GLY A 206 11.87 -10.38 17.72
C GLY A 206 11.28 -10.68 16.33
N VAL A 207 10.00 -10.41 16.11
CA VAL A 207 9.31 -10.65 14.84
C VAL A 207 9.54 -9.48 13.89
N LEU A 208 9.91 -9.75 12.64
CA LEU A 208 10.02 -8.74 11.58
C LEU A 208 8.63 -8.43 11.01
N VAL A 209 8.33 -7.15 10.86
CA VAL A 209 7.09 -6.69 10.22
C VAL A 209 7.44 -5.88 8.96
N ILE A 210 6.76 -6.17 7.86
CA ILE A 210 6.99 -5.57 6.56
C ILE A 210 5.70 -4.94 6.08
N VAL A 211 5.76 -3.68 5.64
CA VAL A 211 4.61 -2.95 5.11
C VAL A 211 4.97 -2.34 3.75
N PRO A 212 4.17 -2.57 2.70
CA PRO A 212 4.36 -1.89 1.44
C PRO A 212 3.87 -0.44 1.49
N VAL A 213 4.58 0.46 0.80
CA VAL A 213 4.10 1.84 0.60
C VAL A 213 2.84 1.87 -0.26
N TRP A 214 2.11 2.95 -0.19
CA TRP A 214 1.13 3.27 -1.21
C TRP A 214 1.82 3.75 -2.50
N GLU A 215 1.17 3.55 -3.64
CA GLU A 215 1.73 3.90 -4.96
C GLU A 215 1.02 5.15 -5.54
N LEU A 216 1.27 6.29 -4.93
CA LEU A 216 0.71 7.60 -5.29
C LEU A 216 1.76 8.64 -5.67
N ALA A 217 3.05 8.27 -5.65
CA ALA A 217 4.20 9.13 -5.91
C ALA A 217 4.37 10.30 -4.92
N TYR A 218 3.94 10.10 -3.67
CA TYR A 218 4.10 11.09 -2.61
C TYR A 218 5.48 11.01 -1.95
N ASP A 219 5.99 12.17 -1.56
CA ASP A 219 7.11 12.33 -0.67
C ASP A 219 6.68 12.06 0.78
N LEU A 220 7.16 10.96 1.35
CA LEU A 220 6.80 10.50 2.69
C LEU A 220 7.33 11.43 3.81
N SER A 221 8.29 12.29 3.52
CA SER A 221 8.76 13.32 4.46
C SER A 221 7.74 14.45 4.61
N LYS A 222 6.88 14.65 3.63
CA LYS A 222 5.84 15.69 3.60
C LYS A 222 4.46 15.14 3.92
N GLN A 223 4.18 13.89 3.53
CA GLN A 223 2.90 13.25 3.79
C GLN A 223 3.09 11.94 4.53
N ILE A 224 2.59 11.90 5.76
CA ILE A 224 2.72 10.75 6.64
C ILE A 224 1.68 9.68 6.28
N PHE A 225 2.18 8.47 6.06
CA PHE A 225 1.38 7.26 5.89
C PHE A 225 1.59 6.33 7.10
N PHE A 226 0.54 5.63 7.48
CA PHE A 226 0.52 4.75 8.64
C PHE A 226 0.36 3.28 8.22
N PRO A 227 1.07 2.31 8.84
CA PRO A 227 2.07 2.50 9.89
C PRO A 227 3.44 2.94 9.35
N HIS A 228 4.24 3.57 10.21
CA HIS A 228 5.62 3.96 9.93
C HIS A 228 6.49 3.80 11.18
N ARG A 229 7.81 3.93 11.06
CA ARG A 229 8.73 3.57 12.15
C ARG A 229 8.68 4.47 13.39
N TRP A 230 8.21 5.70 13.27
CA TRP A 230 8.19 6.71 14.36
C TRP A 230 6.77 7.07 14.80
N MET A 231 5.87 6.11 14.90
CA MET A 231 4.44 6.34 15.11
C MET A 231 4.08 6.95 16.46
N ASP A 232 4.86 6.67 17.50
CA ASP A 232 4.61 7.15 18.87
C ASP A 232 5.44 8.39 19.25
N GLY A 233 6.08 9.01 18.26
CA GLY A 233 6.80 10.27 18.40
C GLY A 233 8.13 10.21 19.16
N SER A 234 8.50 9.06 19.74
CA SER A 234 9.66 8.99 20.64
C SER A 234 10.70 7.94 20.25
N LYS A 235 10.29 6.75 19.87
CA LYS A 235 11.22 5.64 19.61
C LYS A 235 10.91 4.96 18.29
N GLU A 236 11.93 4.82 17.46
CA GLU A 236 11.86 4.05 16.21
C GLU A 236 11.48 2.59 16.48
N LEU A 237 10.59 2.03 15.65
CA LEU A 237 10.36 0.59 15.57
C LEU A 237 11.52 -0.03 14.79
N THR A 238 12.32 -0.85 15.47
CA THR A 238 13.52 -1.45 14.87
C THR A 238 13.24 -2.67 14.01
N ASN A 239 12.04 -3.23 14.14
CA ASN A 239 11.56 -4.43 13.46
C ASN A 239 10.55 -4.13 12.33
N LEU A 240 10.26 -2.88 12.01
CA LEU A 240 9.35 -2.49 10.93
C LEU A 240 10.14 -2.08 9.69
N MET A 241 9.81 -2.66 8.54
CA MET A 241 10.36 -2.28 7.23
C MET A 241 9.26 -1.72 6.33
N VAL A 242 9.56 -0.62 5.68
CA VAL A 242 8.70 0.03 4.68
C VAL A 242 9.31 -0.20 3.29
N ILE A 243 8.56 -0.82 2.38
CA ILE A 243 9.07 -1.35 1.12
C ILE A 243 8.34 -0.74 -0.08
N ALA A 244 9.11 -0.39 -1.11
CA ALA A 244 8.60 0.03 -2.42
C ALA A 244 9.02 -0.93 -3.53
N SER A 245 8.31 -0.86 -4.68
CA SER A 245 8.57 -1.73 -5.81
C SER A 245 9.61 -1.16 -6.77
N SER A 246 10.46 -2.04 -7.31
CA SER A 246 11.34 -1.81 -8.44
C SER A 246 11.06 -2.80 -9.58
N ASP A 247 11.52 -2.43 -10.78
CA ASP A 247 11.57 -3.33 -11.91
C ASP A 247 12.79 -4.31 -11.84
N LYS A 248 12.94 -5.16 -12.86
CA LYS A 248 14.05 -6.12 -12.97
C LYS A 248 15.43 -5.46 -13.13
N ASP A 249 15.48 -4.21 -13.58
CA ASP A 249 16.72 -3.44 -13.82
C ASP A 249 17.07 -2.57 -12.61
N GLY A 250 16.24 -2.63 -11.56
CA GLY A 250 16.40 -1.89 -10.31
C GLY A 250 15.94 -0.44 -10.40
N ASN A 251 15.12 -0.08 -11.37
CA ASN A 251 14.50 1.24 -11.40
C ASN A 251 13.28 1.26 -10.47
N PRO A 252 13.08 2.35 -9.71
CA PRO A 252 11.92 2.47 -8.83
C PRO A 252 10.63 2.57 -9.63
N SER A 253 9.53 2.03 -9.10
CA SER A 253 8.21 2.30 -9.68
C SER A 253 7.94 3.80 -9.70
N MET A 254 7.46 4.30 -10.83
CA MET A 254 7.11 5.71 -10.99
C MET A 254 6.06 6.19 -9.99
N ASN A 255 5.16 5.28 -9.60
CA ASN A 255 4.08 5.59 -8.66
C ASN A 255 4.41 5.30 -7.19
N ALA A 256 5.51 4.61 -6.87
CA ALA A 256 5.83 4.33 -5.48
C ALA A 256 6.01 5.62 -4.67
N ASN A 257 5.49 5.69 -3.47
CA ASN A 257 5.87 6.73 -2.51
C ASN A 257 7.35 6.57 -2.16
N TYR A 258 8.02 7.65 -1.80
CA TYR A 258 9.46 7.68 -1.57
C TYR A 258 9.83 8.58 -0.39
N GLY A 259 11.04 8.39 0.16
CA GLY A 259 11.58 9.21 1.23
C GLY A 259 12.87 8.62 1.78
N ALA A 260 13.92 9.43 1.86
CA ALA A 260 15.27 9.02 2.28
C ALA A 260 15.35 8.37 3.67
N ARG A 261 14.38 8.64 4.55
CA ARG A 261 14.31 8.09 5.90
C ARG A 261 13.11 7.19 6.11
N GLU A 262 12.02 7.46 5.43
CA GLU A 262 10.69 6.86 5.64
C GLU A 262 10.56 5.53 4.93
N LEU A 263 11.19 5.38 3.76
CA LEU A 263 11.28 4.14 2.99
C LEU A 263 12.58 3.41 3.29
N ASP A 264 12.55 2.12 3.53
CA ASP A 264 13.74 1.33 3.85
C ASP A 264 14.54 0.95 2.61
N LEU A 265 13.93 0.29 1.66
CA LEU A 265 14.56 -0.14 0.41
C LEU A 265 13.53 -0.41 -0.70
N PHE A 266 14.03 -0.55 -1.91
CA PHE A 266 13.26 -1.06 -3.04
C PHE A 266 13.50 -2.56 -3.24
N ALA A 267 12.48 -3.28 -3.71
CA ALA A 267 12.59 -4.70 -4.03
C ALA A 267 11.83 -5.03 -5.32
N PRO A 268 12.18 -6.13 -6.03
CA PRO A 268 11.44 -6.57 -7.19
C PRO A 268 9.95 -6.75 -6.88
N GLY A 269 9.12 -5.99 -7.57
CA GLY A 269 7.65 -5.97 -7.38
C GLY A 269 6.91 -5.61 -8.66
N MET A 270 7.62 -5.38 -9.78
CA MET A 270 7.03 -5.06 -11.07
C MET A 270 7.14 -6.23 -12.04
N ASN A 271 6.03 -6.55 -12.71
CA ASN A 271 5.94 -7.67 -13.65
C ASN A 271 6.32 -9.02 -13.04
N ILE A 272 5.89 -9.28 -11.82
CA ILE A 272 6.16 -10.52 -11.10
C ILE A 272 5.12 -11.57 -11.48
N TYR A 273 5.57 -12.71 -12.01
CA TYR A 273 4.74 -13.85 -12.34
C TYR A 273 4.58 -14.74 -11.10
N ALA A 274 3.35 -14.96 -10.66
CA ALA A 274 3.05 -15.69 -9.42
C ALA A 274 1.69 -16.39 -9.49
N SER A 275 1.42 -17.24 -8.50
CA SER A 275 0.12 -17.89 -8.30
C SER A 275 -1.00 -16.86 -8.26
N TYR A 276 -2.15 -17.21 -8.79
CA TYR A 276 -3.33 -16.37 -8.85
C TYR A 276 -4.58 -17.18 -8.49
N MET A 277 -5.70 -16.49 -8.26
CA MET A 277 -6.96 -17.13 -7.92
C MET A 277 -7.41 -18.12 -8.99
N GLY A 278 -8.17 -19.16 -8.58
CA GLY A 278 -8.75 -20.16 -9.48
C GLY A 278 -7.70 -21.08 -10.10
N ASP A 279 -6.64 -21.40 -9.37
CA ASP A 279 -5.57 -22.31 -9.82
C ASP A 279 -4.92 -21.84 -11.14
N THR A 280 -4.65 -20.53 -11.21
CA THR A 280 -4.02 -19.89 -12.36
C THR A 280 -2.75 -19.14 -11.94
N TYR A 281 -2.03 -18.62 -12.92
CA TYR A 281 -0.82 -17.80 -12.71
C TYR A 281 -0.94 -16.53 -13.52
N LYS A 282 -0.52 -15.41 -12.95
CA LYS A 282 -0.53 -14.10 -13.64
C LYS A 282 0.67 -13.26 -13.27
N THR A 283 0.97 -12.33 -14.15
CA THR A 283 1.94 -11.26 -13.87
C THR A 283 1.23 -10.11 -13.17
N GLY A 284 1.80 -9.65 -12.07
CA GLY A 284 1.33 -8.51 -11.29
C GLY A 284 2.42 -7.49 -11.04
N THR A 285 2.00 -6.30 -10.61
CA THR A 285 2.89 -5.18 -10.26
C THR A 285 2.36 -4.49 -9.02
N GLY A 286 3.25 -4.16 -8.10
CA GLY A 286 2.94 -3.33 -6.94
C GLY A 286 3.87 -3.55 -5.74
N ALA A 287 3.88 -2.58 -4.84
CA ALA A 287 4.69 -2.62 -3.62
C ALA A 287 4.32 -3.80 -2.70
N GLY A 288 3.07 -4.29 -2.76
CA GLY A 288 2.66 -5.50 -2.05
C GLY A 288 3.40 -6.74 -2.51
N LEU A 289 3.74 -6.86 -3.80
CA LEU A 289 4.55 -7.97 -4.32
C LEU A 289 6.02 -7.80 -3.95
N ALA A 290 6.52 -6.56 -3.94
CA ALA A 290 7.86 -6.25 -3.44
C ALA A 290 8.01 -6.61 -1.96
N SER A 291 7.00 -6.32 -1.12
CA SER A 291 7.03 -6.69 0.29
C SER A 291 7.02 -8.21 0.49
N ALA A 292 6.30 -8.96 -0.36
CA ALA A 292 6.36 -10.42 -0.36
C ALA A 292 7.76 -10.94 -0.76
N THR A 293 8.43 -10.29 -1.72
CA THR A 293 9.81 -10.61 -2.08
C THR A 293 10.76 -10.41 -0.89
N VAL A 294 10.62 -9.28 -0.17
CA VAL A 294 11.40 -9.03 1.06
C VAL A 294 11.08 -10.05 2.14
N ALA A 295 9.79 -10.38 2.34
CA ALA A 295 9.36 -11.37 3.33
C ALA A 295 9.93 -12.76 3.03
N GLY A 296 9.94 -13.18 1.77
CA GLY A 296 10.56 -14.44 1.34
C GLY A 296 12.07 -14.49 1.64
N VAL A 297 12.80 -13.41 1.34
CA VAL A 297 14.24 -13.31 1.68
C VAL A 297 14.47 -13.27 3.18
N ALA A 298 13.65 -12.56 3.93
CA ALA A 298 13.74 -12.52 5.39
C ALA A 298 13.47 -13.92 6.00
N ALA A 299 12.46 -14.64 5.49
CA ALA A 299 12.17 -16.02 5.90
C ALA A 299 13.32 -16.97 5.58
N LEU A 300 13.96 -16.81 4.39
CA LEU A 300 15.13 -17.58 4.02
C LEU A 300 16.31 -17.33 4.99
N VAL A 301 16.59 -16.06 5.31
CA VAL A 301 17.63 -15.70 6.31
C VAL A 301 17.28 -16.31 7.66
N LYS A 302 16.05 -16.18 8.13
CA LYS A 302 15.59 -16.69 9.42
C LYS A 302 15.68 -18.23 9.51
N ALA A 303 15.36 -18.94 8.44
CA ALA A 303 15.42 -20.40 8.38
C ALA A 303 16.87 -20.92 8.53
N TYR A 304 17.86 -20.25 7.95
CA TYR A 304 19.27 -20.62 8.11
C TYR A 304 19.89 -20.11 9.41
N TYR A 305 19.41 -18.99 9.94
CA TYR A 305 19.93 -18.31 11.12
C TYR A 305 18.81 -18.00 12.11
N PRO A 306 18.27 -19.03 12.79
CA PRO A 306 17.06 -18.92 13.60
C PRO A 306 17.20 -18.03 14.84
N ASN A 307 18.43 -17.75 15.28
CA ASN A 307 18.68 -16.88 16.43
C ASN A 307 18.59 -15.39 16.11
N LEU A 308 18.59 -15.03 14.83
CA LEU A 308 18.49 -13.61 14.42
C LEU A 308 17.09 -13.06 14.72
N THR A 309 17.05 -11.91 15.39
CA THR A 309 15.82 -11.16 15.64
C THR A 309 15.37 -10.42 14.37
N GLY A 310 14.08 -10.03 14.31
CA GLY A 310 13.56 -9.23 13.20
C GLY A 310 14.33 -7.92 12.99
N ALA A 311 14.80 -7.27 14.07
CA ALA A 311 15.63 -6.07 13.96
C ALA A 311 17.00 -6.36 13.33
N GLN A 312 17.63 -7.47 13.66
CA GLN A 312 18.90 -7.88 13.06
C GLN A 312 18.70 -8.24 11.58
N ILE A 313 17.66 -8.97 11.23
CA ILE A 313 17.33 -9.29 9.83
C ILE A 313 17.09 -8.00 9.05
N ARG A 314 16.30 -7.05 9.58
CA ARG A 314 16.12 -5.74 8.96
C ARG A 314 17.45 -5.05 8.66
N ASN A 315 18.35 -4.98 9.63
CA ASN A 315 19.66 -4.34 9.45
C ASN A 315 20.49 -5.05 8.36
N ILE A 316 20.52 -6.38 8.37
CA ILE A 316 21.18 -7.17 7.32
C ILE A 316 20.62 -6.80 5.93
N LEU A 317 19.30 -6.76 5.78
CA LEU A 317 18.67 -6.45 4.50
C LEU A 317 19.00 -5.02 4.03
N LEU A 318 19.07 -4.05 4.94
CA LEU A 318 19.44 -2.65 4.63
C LEU A 318 20.89 -2.50 4.22
N GLU A 319 21.81 -3.19 4.91
CA GLU A 319 23.26 -3.06 4.69
C GLU A 319 23.75 -3.84 3.46
N THR A 320 22.99 -4.81 3.00
CA THR A 320 23.39 -5.74 1.94
C THR A 320 22.73 -5.49 0.59
N VAL A 321 22.01 -4.39 0.43
CA VAL A 321 21.38 -4.02 -0.83
C VAL A 321 22.37 -3.97 -2.01
N THR A 322 21.89 -4.18 -3.21
CA THR A 322 22.58 -3.74 -4.42
C THR A 322 22.49 -2.22 -4.45
N SER A 323 23.60 -1.57 -4.09
CA SER A 323 23.66 -0.12 -3.99
C SER A 323 23.40 0.55 -5.34
N ARG A 324 22.56 1.57 -5.31
CA ARG A 324 22.28 2.50 -6.41
C ARG A 324 22.66 3.93 -6.03
N LYS A 325 23.41 4.09 -4.93
CA LYS A 325 23.87 5.41 -4.44
C LYS A 325 24.64 6.16 -5.51
N GLY A 326 24.35 7.44 -5.63
CA GLY A 326 24.95 8.31 -6.65
C GLY A 326 24.39 8.08 -8.06
N THR A 327 23.39 7.21 -8.25
CA THR A 327 22.74 7.02 -9.56
C THR A 327 21.54 7.95 -9.67
N GLU A 328 21.42 8.70 -10.76
CA GLU A 328 20.22 9.44 -11.10
C GLU A 328 19.17 8.50 -11.69
N VAL A 329 17.94 8.66 -11.24
CA VAL A 329 16.77 7.89 -11.72
C VAL A 329 15.57 8.82 -11.89
N GLU A 330 14.77 8.53 -12.90
CA GLU A 330 13.51 9.21 -13.12
C GLU A 330 12.46 8.67 -12.13
N LYS A 331 11.71 9.56 -11.51
CA LYS A 331 10.70 9.23 -10.50
C LYS A 331 9.47 10.10 -10.68
N GLY A 332 8.28 9.48 -10.60
CA GLY A 332 7.04 10.22 -10.48
C GLY A 332 6.93 10.95 -9.15
N ILE A 333 6.41 12.15 -9.21
CA ILE A 333 6.17 13.01 -8.06
C ILE A 333 4.77 13.61 -8.13
N VAL A 334 4.30 14.14 -7.01
CA VAL A 334 3.07 14.94 -6.94
C VAL A 334 3.47 16.35 -6.47
N VAL A 335 3.27 17.34 -7.33
CA VAL A 335 3.50 18.76 -7.03
C VAL A 335 2.17 19.48 -7.21
N ASP A 336 1.71 20.16 -6.16
CA ASP A 336 0.43 20.87 -6.12
C ASP A 336 -0.76 20.02 -6.62
N GLY A 337 -0.80 18.76 -6.18
CA GLY A 337 -1.84 17.79 -6.55
C GLY A 337 -1.74 17.23 -7.97
N LYS A 338 -0.74 17.64 -8.77
CA LYS A 338 -0.51 17.17 -10.14
C LYS A 338 0.63 16.18 -10.20
N ARG A 339 0.46 15.14 -11.02
CA ARG A 339 1.54 14.21 -11.33
C ARG A 339 2.55 14.85 -12.27
N ALA A 340 3.82 14.72 -11.93
CA ALA A 340 4.96 15.11 -12.72
C ALA A 340 6.05 14.04 -12.64
N GLN A 341 7.15 14.27 -13.31
CA GLN A 341 8.35 13.43 -13.24
C GLN A 341 9.53 14.33 -12.95
N ASP A 342 10.49 13.82 -12.18
CA ASP A 342 11.73 14.53 -11.88
C ASP A 342 12.87 13.53 -11.75
N LEU A 343 14.09 14.02 -11.84
CA LEU A 343 15.31 13.25 -11.63
C LEU A 343 15.72 13.34 -10.17
N PHE A 344 15.97 12.19 -9.57
CA PHE A 344 16.42 12.05 -8.19
C PHE A 344 17.74 11.29 -8.13
N LEU A 345 18.58 11.65 -7.19
CA LEU A 345 19.59 10.70 -6.73
C LEU A 345 18.89 9.57 -5.99
N PHE A 346 19.29 8.34 -6.24
CA PHE A 346 18.67 7.17 -5.60
C PHE A 346 18.78 7.23 -4.06
N ASP A 347 19.78 7.94 -3.56
CA ASP A 347 20.00 8.21 -2.13
C ASP A 347 18.83 8.96 -1.47
N ASP A 348 18.12 9.80 -2.25
CA ASP A 348 17.00 10.60 -1.76
C ASP A 348 15.68 9.82 -1.75
N LEU A 349 15.66 8.62 -2.31
CA LEU A 349 14.44 7.83 -2.46
C LEU A 349 14.20 6.84 -1.33
N CYS A 350 15.26 6.29 -0.71
CA CYS A 350 15.13 5.34 0.39
C CYS A 350 16.39 5.31 1.29
N LEU A 351 16.22 4.84 2.52
CA LEU A 351 17.24 4.80 3.56
C LEU A 351 18.50 4.01 3.15
N SER A 352 18.33 2.86 2.51
CA SER A 352 19.46 2.02 2.10
C SER A 352 20.18 2.53 0.85
N GLY A 353 19.51 3.37 0.03
CA GLY A 353 20.01 3.79 -1.27
C GLY A 353 20.17 2.61 -2.26
N GLY A 354 19.29 1.59 -2.20
CA GLY A 354 19.48 0.42 -3.04
C GLY A 354 18.30 -0.55 -3.13
N ILE A 355 18.59 -1.67 -3.80
CA ILE A 355 17.64 -2.74 -4.11
C ILE A 355 17.97 -3.97 -3.29
N LEU A 356 16.96 -4.69 -2.81
CA LEU A 356 17.10 -5.96 -2.10
C LEU A 356 18.07 -6.92 -2.81
N ASN A 357 18.96 -7.54 -2.02
CA ASN A 357 19.88 -8.57 -2.53
C ASN A 357 19.90 -9.78 -1.59
N ALA A 358 19.21 -10.84 -1.98
CA ALA A 358 19.07 -12.07 -1.19
C ALA A 358 20.42 -12.75 -0.93
N TYR A 359 21.28 -12.85 -1.95
CA TYR A 359 22.58 -13.51 -1.81
C TYR A 359 23.47 -12.80 -0.78
N ARG A 360 23.60 -11.47 -0.88
CA ARG A 360 24.39 -10.69 0.07
C ARG A 360 23.82 -10.76 1.48
N ALA A 361 22.50 -10.81 1.61
CA ALA A 361 21.84 -10.92 2.91
C ALA A 361 22.18 -12.24 3.60
N VAL A 362 22.10 -13.36 2.90
CA VAL A 362 22.47 -14.68 3.45
C VAL A 362 23.96 -14.73 3.82
N VAL A 363 24.84 -14.22 2.95
CA VAL A 363 26.30 -14.17 3.24
C VAL A 363 26.63 -13.28 4.44
N ALA A 364 25.90 -12.18 4.64
CA ALA A 364 26.11 -11.32 5.81
C ALA A 364 25.59 -11.98 7.09
N ALA A 365 24.45 -12.64 7.03
CA ALA A 365 23.88 -13.39 8.16
C ALA A 365 24.83 -14.49 8.65
N ASP A 366 25.50 -15.23 7.74
CA ASP A 366 26.49 -16.27 8.09
C ASP A 366 27.67 -15.73 8.93
N LYS A 367 28.01 -14.47 8.77
CA LYS A 367 29.09 -13.83 9.52
C LYS A 367 28.69 -13.39 10.92
N LEU A 368 27.38 -13.17 11.15
CA LEU A 368 26.87 -12.73 12.45
C LEU A 368 26.51 -13.90 13.38
N ASP A 369 26.28 -15.07 12.81
CA ASP A 369 25.92 -16.28 13.57
C ASP A 369 27.18 -17.07 14.04
N LYS A 370 28.38 -16.61 13.64
CA LYS A 370 29.69 -17.14 14.07
C LYS A 370 30.23 -16.36 15.24
#